data_2eeba5b0e7c10e1260f8ea125bf5e1e5
#
_entry.id   2eeba5b0e7c10e1260f8ea125bf5e1e5
#
_cell.length_a   1.000
_cell.length_b   1.000
_cell.length_c   1.000
_cell.angle_alpha   90.00
_cell.angle_beta   90.00
_cell.angle_gamma   90.00
#
_symmetry.space_group_name_H-M   'P 1'
#
loop_
_entity.id
_entity.type
_entity.pdbx_description
1 polymer ?
#
loop_
_entity_poly.entity_id
_entity_poly.type
_entity_poly.pdbx_seq_one_letter_code
_entity_poly.pdbx_strand_id
1 'polypeptide(L)'
;MRQPFEEYKGKFSSKTRSTLNRKIRKYTEHCGGSISWKLYKSAGEMPEFFQLARTVSQVTYQEKLLDAGLPDSEEFRREMDQLAQQGHVRGFILFYQDIPVSYLYCPVVNDVLIYAFLGYNPSYMNFSVGTVLQWLALEHLFAERCFRFFDFTEGQSEHKKLFATHHIQCANVFFLRSNLRNRLLLHSQRIVDNFSKLTGDKLDQLGLKSKVKKMMRFGI
;
A
#
# COMPACT_ATOMS: atom_id res chain seq x y z
N MET A 1 1.82 17.90 -3.38
CA MET A 1 1.66 17.91 -1.90
C MET A 1 2.27 19.19 -1.28
N ARG A 2 2.34 20.30 -2.04
CA ARG A 2 2.90 21.59 -1.53
C ARG A 2 1.86 22.45 -0.82
N GLN A 3 0.58 22.11 -0.89
CA GLN A 3 -0.55 22.74 -0.21
C GLN A 3 -0.68 22.26 1.25
N PRO A 4 -1.39 22.99 2.13
CA PRO A 4 -1.70 22.50 3.48
C PRO A 4 -2.51 21.20 3.49
N PHE A 5 -2.29 20.36 4.49
CA PHE A 5 -3.06 19.11 4.65
C PHE A 5 -4.56 19.34 4.80
N GLU A 6 -4.96 20.47 5.38
CA GLU A 6 -6.39 20.86 5.51
C GLU A 6 -7.07 20.99 4.14
N GLU A 7 -6.37 21.55 3.14
CA GLU A 7 -6.89 21.66 1.78
C GLU A 7 -7.07 20.27 1.15
N TYR A 8 -6.10 19.36 1.34
CA TYR A 8 -6.24 17.97 0.92
C TYR A 8 -7.43 17.28 1.61
N LYS A 9 -7.66 17.54 2.90
CA LYS A 9 -8.84 17.00 3.62
C LYS A 9 -10.16 17.49 3.04
N GLY A 10 -10.16 18.63 2.39
CA GLY A 10 -11.34 19.21 1.72
C GLY A 10 -11.94 18.32 0.62
N LYS A 11 -11.14 17.42 0.00
CA LYS A 11 -11.63 16.47 -1.01
C LYS A 11 -12.61 15.43 -0.45
N PHE A 12 -12.52 15.13 0.85
CA PHE A 12 -13.36 14.10 1.46
C PHE A 12 -14.76 14.65 1.80
N SER A 13 -15.80 13.89 1.48
CA SER A 13 -17.15 14.19 1.97
C SER A 13 -17.19 14.18 3.50
N SER A 14 -18.17 14.86 4.09
CA SER A 14 -18.38 14.87 5.55
C SER A 14 -18.49 13.45 6.12
N LYS A 15 -19.19 12.55 5.41
CA LYS A 15 -19.33 11.13 5.78
C LYS A 15 -17.96 10.41 5.78
N THR A 16 -17.16 10.65 4.76
CA THR A 16 -15.82 10.04 4.66
C THR A 16 -14.89 10.55 5.76
N ARG A 17 -14.87 11.86 6.01
CA ARG A 17 -14.10 12.46 7.11
C ARG A 17 -14.51 11.88 8.46
N SER A 18 -15.81 11.82 8.73
CA SER A 18 -16.34 11.20 9.97
C SER A 18 -15.88 9.75 10.12
N THR A 19 -15.89 8.97 9.02
CA THR A 19 -15.44 7.58 9.03
C THR A 19 -13.95 7.46 9.30
N LEU A 20 -13.11 8.30 8.69
CA LEU A 20 -11.67 8.34 8.93
C LEU A 20 -11.35 8.73 10.37
N ASN A 21 -11.97 9.79 10.87
CA ASN A 21 -11.79 10.25 12.25
C ASN A 21 -12.22 9.16 13.26
N ARG A 22 -13.31 8.44 12.99
CA ARG A 22 -13.75 7.31 13.81
C ARG A 22 -12.72 6.17 13.85
N LYS A 23 -12.07 5.86 12.70
CA LYS A 23 -11.03 4.83 12.65
C LYS A 23 -9.81 5.25 13.47
N ILE A 24 -9.36 6.50 13.31
CA ILE A 24 -8.23 7.03 14.06
C ILE A 24 -8.53 7.03 15.55
N ARG A 25 -9.69 7.58 15.96
CA ARG A 25 -10.12 7.58 17.36
C ARG A 25 -10.19 6.17 17.95
N LYS A 26 -10.80 5.21 17.22
CA LYS A 26 -10.88 3.82 17.67
C LYS A 26 -9.51 3.21 17.95
N TYR A 27 -8.54 3.52 17.08
CA TYR A 27 -7.17 3.04 17.27
C TYR A 27 -6.47 3.78 18.43
N THR A 28 -6.66 5.10 18.54
CA THR A 28 -6.14 5.90 19.65
C THR A 28 -6.64 5.37 21.01
N GLU A 29 -7.95 5.10 21.13
CA GLU A 29 -8.55 4.52 22.33
C GLU A 29 -7.95 3.15 22.65
N HIS A 30 -7.75 2.30 21.64
CA HIS A 30 -7.11 0.99 21.78
C HIS A 30 -5.65 1.09 22.27
N CYS A 31 -4.95 2.15 21.88
CA CYS A 31 -3.57 2.43 22.31
C CYS A 31 -3.47 3.19 23.65
N GLY A 32 -4.56 3.34 24.39
CA GLY A 32 -4.52 4.04 25.68
C GLY A 32 -4.46 5.56 25.58
N GLY A 33 -4.89 6.16 24.46
CA GLY A 33 -5.03 7.62 24.29
C GLY A 33 -4.01 8.28 23.36
N SER A 34 -2.93 7.60 22.98
CA SER A 34 -1.94 8.10 22.04
C SER A 34 -1.53 7.06 21.02
N ILE A 35 -1.25 7.48 19.78
CA ILE A 35 -0.79 6.58 18.72
C ILE A 35 0.73 6.67 18.64
N SER A 36 1.40 5.52 18.77
CA SER A 36 2.84 5.39 18.56
C SER A 36 3.12 5.06 17.08
N TRP A 37 3.90 5.90 16.42
CA TRP A 37 4.39 5.66 15.07
C TRP A 37 5.75 6.34 14.86
N LYS A 38 6.55 5.84 13.91
CA LYS A 38 7.87 6.39 13.63
C LYS A 38 8.10 6.53 12.13
N LEU A 39 8.73 7.65 11.73
CA LEU A 39 9.29 7.89 10.42
C LEU A 39 10.76 7.48 10.41
N TYR A 40 11.16 6.81 9.35
CA TYR A 40 12.52 6.38 9.03
C TYR A 40 12.92 6.99 7.69
N LYS A 41 14.04 7.71 7.62
CA LYS A 41 14.47 8.40 6.41
C LYS A 41 15.98 8.42 6.17
N SER A 42 16.79 8.12 7.18
CA SER A 42 18.24 8.11 7.07
C SER A 42 18.79 6.69 6.87
N ALA A 43 19.96 6.57 6.26
CA ALA A 43 20.61 5.28 6.04
C ALA A 43 20.84 4.49 7.34
N GLY A 44 21.19 5.18 8.43
CA GLY A 44 21.38 4.53 9.74
C GLY A 44 20.08 3.96 10.35
N GLU A 45 18.90 4.44 9.92
CA GLU A 45 17.60 3.97 10.41
C GLU A 45 17.01 2.84 9.55
N MET A 46 17.46 2.68 8.31
CA MET A 46 16.89 1.69 7.37
C MET A 46 17.00 0.24 7.83
N PRO A 47 18.08 -0.21 8.49
CA PRO A 47 18.15 -1.57 9.01
C PRO A 47 17.05 -1.87 10.04
N GLU A 48 16.77 -0.94 10.96
CA GLU A 48 15.69 -1.07 11.94
C GLU A 48 14.33 -1.08 11.24
N PHE A 49 14.10 -0.12 10.33
CA PHE A 49 12.87 -0.09 9.53
C PHE A 49 12.63 -1.40 8.80
N PHE A 50 13.67 -1.91 8.12
CA PHE A 50 13.55 -3.14 7.35
C PHE A 50 13.13 -4.32 8.21
N GLN A 51 13.76 -4.52 9.36
CA GLN A 51 13.45 -5.62 10.28
C GLN A 51 11.99 -5.54 10.77
N LEU A 52 11.55 -4.36 11.20
CA LEU A 52 10.18 -4.14 11.69
C LEU A 52 9.15 -4.32 10.56
N ALA A 53 9.41 -3.76 9.39
CA ALA A 53 8.55 -3.90 8.22
C ALA A 53 8.46 -5.36 7.75
N ARG A 54 9.56 -6.11 7.74
CA ARG A 54 9.59 -7.55 7.41
C ARG A 54 8.77 -8.38 8.39
N THR A 55 8.87 -8.09 9.68
CA THR A 55 8.05 -8.77 10.71
C THR A 55 6.55 -8.63 10.41
N VAL A 56 6.12 -7.44 9.97
CA VAL A 56 4.72 -7.23 9.58
C VAL A 56 4.43 -7.87 8.21
N SER A 57 5.32 -7.73 7.23
CA SER A 57 5.13 -8.25 5.87
C SER A 57 4.87 -9.74 5.86
N GLN A 58 5.67 -10.52 6.59
CA GLN A 58 5.59 -11.99 6.66
C GLN A 58 4.21 -12.53 7.10
N VAL A 59 3.43 -11.75 7.84
CA VAL A 59 2.08 -12.14 8.27
C VAL A 59 0.98 -11.61 7.35
N THR A 60 1.32 -10.79 6.34
CA THR A 60 0.33 -10.26 5.39
C THR A 60 -0.14 -11.32 4.40
N TYR A 61 -1.34 -11.15 3.86
CA TYR A 61 -1.83 -12.02 2.79
C TYR A 61 -1.06 -11.81 1.47
N GLN A 62 -0.54 -10.61 1.24
CA GLN A 62 0.27 -10.29 0.05
C GLN A 62 1.51 -11.19 -0.02
N GLU A 63 2.20 -11.34 1.09
CA GLU A 63 3.36 -12.22 1.18
C GLU A 63 2.96 -13.69 1.07
N LYS A 64 1.97 -14.12 1.88
CA LYS A 64 1.59 -15.53 1.97
C LYS A 64 0.97 -16.12 0.71
N LEU A 65 0.23 -15.32 -0.07
CA LEU A 65 -0.55 -15.81 -1.20
C LEU A 65 -0.05 -15.31 -2.56
N LEU A 66 0.64 -14.18 -2.61
CA LEU A 66 0.95 -13.50 -3.86
C LEU A 66 2.46 -13.28 -4.06
N ASP A 67 3.26 -13.63 -3.07
CA ASP A 67 4.70 -13.32 -3.03
C ASP A 67 4.98 -11.83 -3.36
N ALA A 68 4.08 -10.97 -2.86
CA ALA A 68 4.06 -9.54 -3.15
C ALA A 68 4.19 -8.69 -1.87
N GLY A 69 4.89 -9.22 -0.87
CA GLY A 69 5.27 -8.51 0.34
C GLY A 69 6.50 -7.64 0.14
N LEU A 70 7.05 -7.12 1.24
CA LEU A 70 8.31 -6.39 1.22
C LEU A 70 9.44 -7.36 0.84
N PRO A 71 10.21 -7.12 -0.25
CA PRO A 71 11.25 -8.06 -0.67
C PRO A 71 12.30 -8.30 0.40
N ASP A 72 12.75 -9.55 0.54
CA ASP A 72 13.81 -9.95 1.48
C ASP A 72 15.12 -10.30 0.74
N SER A 73 15.51 -9.48 -0.23
CA SER A 73 16.74 -9.65 -0.98
C SER A 73 17.81 -8.65 -0.53
N GLU A 74 19.07 -9.03 -0.66
CA GLU A 74 20.19 -8.11 -0.42
C GLU A 74 20.19 -6.95 -1.41
N GLU A 75 19.72 -7.19 -2.63
CA GLU A 75 19.58 -6.15 -3.66
C GLU A 75 18.62 -5.06 -3.21
N PHE A 76 17.43 -5.45 -2.73
CA PHE A 76 16.44 -4.50 -2.21
C PHE A 76 16.97 -3.71 -1.00
N ARG A 77 17.68 -4.38 -0.08
CA ARG A 77 18.29 -3.69 1.09
C ARG A 77 19.34 -2.68 0.67
N ARG A 78 20.18 -3.02 -0.31
CA ARG A 78 21.18 -2.10 -0.87
C ARG A 78 20.54 -0.91 -1.57
N GLU A 79 19.52 -1.14 -2.38
CA GLU A 79 18.76 -0.07 -3.03
C GLU A 79 18.13 0.87 -1.98
N MET A 80 17.47 0.31 -0.98
CA MET A 80 16.87 1.07 0.11
C MET A 80 17.91 1.94 0.85
N ASP A 81 19.09 1.39 1.15
CA ASP A 81 20.18 2.12 1.79
C ASP A 81 20.71 3.25 0.90
N GLN A 82 20.93 3.00 -0.39
CA GLN A 82 21.35 4.01 -1.36
C GLN A 82 20.33 5.16 -1.46
N LEU A 83 19.04 4.84 -1.52
CA LEU A 83 17.98 5.85 -1.53
C LEU A 83 17.97 6.67 -0.23
N ALA A 84 18.20 6.02 0.91
CA ALA A 84 18.27 6.70 2.19
C ALA A 84 19.48 7.65 2.31
N GLN A 85 20.65 7.24 1.80
CA GLN A 85 21.83 8.11 1.73
C GLN A 85 21.58 9.38 0.92
N GLN A 86 20.72 9.30 -0.09
CA GLN A 86 20.32 10.43 -0.93
C GLN A 86 19.11 11.22 -0.37
N GLY A 87 18.53 10.78 0.75
CA GLY A 87 17.28 11.38 1.30
C GLY A 87 16.02 11.02 0.52
N HIS A 88 16.10 10.04 -0.40
CA HIS A 88 15.07 9.63 -1.34
C HIS A 88 14.23 8.45 -0.85
N VAL A 89 13.97 8.39 0.45
CA VAL A 89 13.09 7.36 1.03
C VAL A 89 12.30 7.90 2.21
N ARG A 90 11.10 7.37 2.41
CA ARG A 90 10.30 7.54 3.62
C ARG A 90 9.73 6.18 4.01
N GLY A 91 10.12 5.70 5.18
CA GLY A 91 9.55 4.52 5.82
C GLY A 91 8.71 4.91 7.03
N PHE A 92 7.55 4.29 7.20
CA PHE A 92 6.68 4.54 8.35
C PHE A 92 6.30 3.22 9.00
N ILE A 93 6.38 3.17 10.33
CA ILE A 93 5.89 2.03 11.13
C ILE A 93 4.86 2.54 12.13
N LEU A 94 3.75 1.83 12.23
CA LEU A 94 2.73 2.02 13.26
C LEU A 94 2.89 0.93 14.32
N PHE A 95 2.83 1.30 15.59
CA PHE A 95 3.04 0.40 16.71
C PHE A 95 1.79 0.27 17.59
N TYR A 96 1.62 -0.88 18.18
CA TYR A 96 0.76 -1.14 19.33
C TYR A 96 1.60 -1.78 20.44
N GLN A 97 1.76 -1.07 21.58
CA GLN A 97 2.61 -1.53 22.69
C GLN A 97 4.00 -2.02 22.22
N ASP A 98 4.68 -1.20 21.43
CA ASP A 98 5.99 -1.46 20.81
C ASP A 98 6.04 -2.59 19.75
N ILE A 99 4.90 -3.24 19.49
CA ILE A 99 4.77 -4.25 18.43
C ILE A 99 4.45 -3.55 17.11
N PRO A 100 5.22 -3.76 16.01
CA PRO A 100 4.91 -3.19 14.71
C PRO A 100 3.65 -3.85 14.15
N VAL A 101 2.64 -3.05 13.80
CA VAL A 101 1.34 -3.55 13.32
C VAL A 101 1.01 -3.15 11.89
N SER A 102 1.67 -2.12 11.37
CA SER A 102 1.58 -1.73 9.97
C SER A 102 2.84 -0.99 9.53
N TYR A 103 3.21 -1.13 8.26
CA TYR A 103 4.32 -0.42 7.66
C TYR A 103 3.91 0.19 6.33
N LEU A 104 4.61 1.27 5.94
CA LEU A 104 4.51 1.90 4.64
C LEU A 104 5.92 2.27 4.17
N TYR A 105 6.29 1.85 2.97
CA TYR A 105 7.57 2.16 2.34
C TYR A 105 7.35 2.97 1.07
N CYS A 106 7.98 4.13 1.00
CA CYS A 106 7.85 5.09 -0.08
C CYS A 106 9.23 5.56 -0.57
N PRO A 107 9.79 5.00 -1.66
CA PRO A 107 10.90 5.64 -2.35
C PRO A 107 10.45 6.95 -3.01
N VAL A 108 11.40 7.85 -3.24
CA VAL A 108 11.18 9.17 -3.85
C VAL A 108 11.90 9.24 -5.19
N VAL A 109 11.18 9.56 -6.25
CA VAL A 109 11.72 9.75 -7.61
C VAL A 109 11.24 11.10 -8.14
N ASN A 110 12.16 12.01 -8.46
CA ASN A 110 11.81 13.34 -8.99
C ASN A 110 10.73 14.08 -8.19
N ASP A 111 10.89 14.19 -6.89
CA ASP A 111 9.94 14.79 -5.95
C ASP A 111 8.56 14.08 -5.88
N VAL A 112 8.46 12.86 -6.39
CA VAL A 112 7.27 12.02 -6.31
C VAL A 112 7.52 10.90 -5.31
N LEU A 113 6.68 10.82 -4.28
CA LEU A 113 6.64 9.69 -3.35
C LEU A 113 5.91 8.53 -4.04
N ILE A 114 6.55 7.38 -4.12
CA ILE A 114 5.96 6.17 -4.68
C ILE A 114 5.42 5.29 -3.56
N TYR A 115 4.13 5.01 -3.56
CA TYR A 115 3.51 4.03 -2.67
C TYR A 115 3.94 2.62 -3.10
N ALA A 116 5.14 2.19 -2.67
CA ALA A 116 5.68 0.92 -3.11
C ALA A 116 5.10 -0.26 -2.31
N PHE A 117 5.20 -0.21 -0.99
CA PHE A 117 4.71 -1.28 -0.13
C PHE A 117 3.95 -0.73 1.07
N LEU A 118 2.75 -1.25 1.30
CA LEU A 118 2.02 -1.09 2.56
C LEU A 118 1.52 -2.46 3.00
N GLY A 119 1.83 -2.81 4.23
CA GLY A 119 1.35 -4.03 4.86
C GLY A 119 0.83 -3.78 6.27
N TYR A 120 0.00 -4.69 6.75
CA TYR A 120 -0.47 -4.65 8.13
C TYR A 120 -0.70 -6.07 8.66
N ASN A 121 -0.54 -6.24 9.96
CA ASN A 121 -0.83 -7.49 10.64
C ASN A 121 -2.36 -7.72 10.66
N PRO A 122 -2.86 -8.83 10.08
CA PRO A 122 -4.30 -9.13 10.00
C PRO A 122 -5.01 -9.18 11.35
N SER A 123 -4.30 -9.52 12.44
CA SER A 123 -4.87 -9.53 13.79
C SER A 123 -5.39 -8.16 14.24
N TYR A 124 -4.89 -7.08 13.64
CA TYR A 124 -5.30 -5.70 13.91
C TYR A 124 -6.24 -5.12 12.83
N MET A 125 -6.76 -5.96 11.93
CA MET A 125 -7.64 -5.55 10.82
C MET A 125 -8.86 -4.74 11.31
N ASN A 126 -9.45 -5.13 12.45
CA ASN A 126 -10.62 -4.46 13.03
C ASN A 126 -10.37 -3.00 13.45
N PHE A 127 -9.11 -2.60 13.58
CA PHE A 127 -8.68 -1.23 13.88
C PHE A 127 -8.30 -0.43 12.64
N SER A 128 -8.34 -1.04 11.46
CA SER A 128 -7.98 -0.39 10.19
C SER A 128 -6.58 0.23 10.19
N VAL A 129 -5.61 -0.45 10.82
CA VAL A 129 -4.24 0.07 11.07
C VAL A 129 -3.53 0.56 9.81
N GLY A 130 -3.72 -0.08 8.65
CA GLY A 130 -3.16 0.41 7.39
C GLY A 130 -3.78 1.75 6.94
N THR A 131 -5.09 1.98 7.22
CA THR A 131 -5.73 3.29 6.95
C THR A 131 -5.23 4.36 7.92
N VAL A 132 -5.04 4.01 9.19
CA VAL A 132 -4.51 4.91 10.22
C VAL A 132 -3.10 5.33 9.86
N LEU A 133 -2.21 4.37 9.54
CA LEU A 133 -0.84 4.66 9.14
C LEU A 133 -0.78 5.56 7.91
N GLN A 134 -1.57 5.24 6.87
CA GLN A 134 -1.62 6.05 5.64
C GLN A 134 -2.05 7.50 5.92
N TRP A 135 -3.02 7.70 6.81
CA TRP A 135 -3.45 9.03 7.20
C TRP A 135 -2.35 9.82 7.90
N LEU A 136 -1.71 9.23 8.91
CA LEU A 136 -0.63 9.85 9.67
C LEU A 136 0.58 10.17 8.78
N ALA A 137 0.93 9.22 7.89
CA ALA A 137 1.99 9.43 6.92
C ALA A 137 1.68 10.60 5.97
N LEU A 138 0.47 10.67 5.41
CA LEU A 138 0.08 11.78 4.54
C LEU A 138 0.11 13.13 5.29
N GLU A 139 -0.43 13.20 6.50
CA GLU A 139 -0.39 14.40 7.33
C GLU A 139 1.05 14.90 7.52
N HIS A 140 1.97 14.00 7.87
CA HIS A 140 3.39 14.31 8.01
C HIS A 140 4.02 14.76 6.69
N LEU A 141 3.80 14.03 5.61
CA LEU A 141 4.36 14.31 4.29
C LEU A 141 3.87 15.64 3.68
N PHE A 142 2.63 16.02 3.95
CA PHE A 142 2.13 17.35 3.60
C PHE A 142 2.81 18.46 4.41
N ALA A 143 3.20 18.20 5.66
CA ALA A 143 3.93 19.16 6.48
C ALA A 143 5.37 19.35 5.99
N GLU A 144 6.01 18.35 5.39
CA GLU A 144 7.35 18.47 4.77
C GLU A 144 7.36 19.44 3.57
N ARG A 145 6.26 19.59 2.81
CA ARG A 145 6.06 20.49 1.65
C ARG A 145 7.09 20.35 0.52
N CYS A 146 7.90 19.31 0.52
CA CYS A 146 8.97 19.10 -0.46
C CYS A 146 8.54 18.20 -1.64
N PHE A 147 7.42 17.47 -1.52
CA PHE A 147 6.97 16.56 -2.56
C PHE A 147 5.93 17.19 -3.47
N ARG A 148 6.01 16.83 -4.76
CA ARG A 148 5.04 17.25 -5.77
C ARG A 148 3.79 16.37 -5.73
N PHE A 149 3.96 15.06 -5.74
CA PHE A 149 2.88 14.08 -5.75
C PHE A 149 3.16 12.93 -4.77
N PHE A 150 2.08 12.24 -4.41
CA PHE A 150 2.08 10.90 -3.82
C PHE A 150 1.43 9.98 -4.85
N ASP A 151 2.22 9.11 -5.47
CA ASP A 151 1.77 8.17 -6.49
C ASP A 151 1.38 6.85 -5.84
N PHE A 152 0.09 6.51 -5.89
CA PHE A 152 -0.44 5.26 -5.39
C PHE A 152 -0.14 4.06 -6.30
N THR A 153 0.62 4.26 -7.36
CA THR A 153 0.95 3.24 -8.36
C THR A 153 -0.29 2.64 -9.04
N GLU A 154 -0.09 1.58 -9.81
CA GLU A 154 -1.17 0.92 -10.54
C GLU A 154 -2.19 0.22 -9.62
N GLY A 155 -3.38 -0.04 -10.16
CA GLY A 155 -4.45 -0.75 -9.48
C GLY A 155 -5.55 0.14 -8.91
N GLN A 156 -6.71 -0.46 -8.68
CA GLN A 156 -7.95 0.25 -8.31
C GLN A 156 -8.52 -0.24 -6.97
N SER A 157 -7.64 -0.46 -5.97
CA SER A 157 -8.14 -0.83 -4.65
C SER A 157 -8.95 0.32 -4.01
N GLU A 158 -9.93 -0.02 -3.18
CA GLU A 158 -10.74 0.97 -2.45
C GLU A 158 -9.88 1.88 -1.56
N HIS A 159 -8.75 1.36 -1.06
CA HIS A 159 -7.79 2.15 -0.29
C HIS A 159 -7.13 3.24 -1.15
N LYS A 160 -6.67 2.89 -2.36
CA LYS A 160 -6.08 3.85 -3.30
C LYS A 160 -7.11 4.90 -3.75
N LYS A 161 -8.32 4.48 -4.10
CA LYS A 161 -9.43 5.39 -4.45
C LYS A 161 -9.78 6.35 -3.32
N LEU A 162 -9.74 5.88 -2.07
CA LEU A 162 -10.02 6.71 -0.91
C LEU A 162 -9.06 7.88 -0.81
N PHE A 163 -7.75 7.62 -0.95
CA PHE A 163 -6.71 8.63 -0.71
C PHE A 163 -6.26 9.39 -1.97
N ALA A 164 -6.40 8.83 -3.16
CA ALA A 164 -6.04 9.53 -4.40
C ALA A 164 -6.95 10.72 -4.70
N THR A 165 -6.40 11.82 -5.22
CA THR A 165 -7.14 13.00 -5.69
C THR A 165 -7.49 12.89 -7.16
N HIS A 166 -6.62 12.26 -7.94
CA HIS A 166 -6.75 12.08 -9.38
C HIS A 166 -6.34 10.67 -9.76
N HIS A 167 -6.76 10.23 -10.93
CA HIS A 167 -6.31 8.99 -11.55
C HIS A 167 -6.05 9.25 -13.04
N ILE A 168 -5.08 8.53 -13.57
CA ILE A 168 -4.79 8.50 -15.00
C ILE A 168 -4.93 7.06 -15.48
N GLN A 169 -5.37 6.90 -16.73
CA GLN A 169 -5.45 5.60 -17.35
C GLN A 169 -4.12 5.31 -18.04
N CYS A 170 -3.46 4.24 -17.63
CA CYS A 170 -2.20 3.79 -18.19
C CYS A 170 -2.37 2.41 -18.82
N ALA A 171 -1.53 2.09 -19.79
CA ALA A 171 -1.45 0.77 -20.39
C ALA A 171 0.02 0.34 -20.48
N ASN A 172 0.28 -0.92 -20.15
CA ASN A 172 1.58 -1.53 -20.42
C ASN A 172 1.62 -1.95 -21.90
N VAL A 173 2.61 -1.47 -22.64
CA VAL A 173 2.81 -1.80 -24.05
C VAL A 173 4.02 -2.71 -24.18
N PHE A 174 3.81 -3.91 -24.72
CA PHE A 174 4.85 -4.89 -24.92
C PHE A 174 5.12 -5.07 -26.41
N PHE A 175 6.37 -4.92 -26.83
CA PHE A 175 6.83 -5.21 -28.19
C PHE A 175 7.40 -6.63 -28.22
N LEU A 176 6.69 -7.54 -28.88
CA LEU A 176 7.09 -8.93 -28.99
C LEU A 176 7.50 -9.25 -30.43
N ARG A 177 8.62 -9.97 -30.60
CA ARG A 177 9.03 -10.48 -31.90
C ARG A 177 7.94 -11.41 -32.45
N SER A 178 7.55 -11.19 -33.75
CA SER A 178 6.53 -12.02 -34.40
C SER A 178 7.10 -13.39 -34.74
N ASN A 179 6.95 -14.35 -33.81
CA ASN A 179 7.29 -15.75 -34.01
C ASN A 179 6.16 -16.66 -33.47
N LEU A 180 6.19 -17.94 -33.84
CA LEU A 180 5.15 -18.91 -33.47
C LEU A 180 5.01 -19.05 -31.97
N ARG A 181 6.12 -19.04 -31.21
CA ARG A 181 6.15 -19.15 -29.75
C ARG A 181 5.40 -17.99 -29.08
N ASN A 182 5.69 -16.76 -29.51
CA ASN A 182 5.04 -15.56 -28.94
C ASN A 182 3.56 -15.49 -29.33
N ARG A 183 3.19 -15.93 -30.53
CA ARG A 183 1.79 -16.05 -30.95
C ARG A 183 1.01 -17.05 -30.08
N LEU A 184 1.57 -18.21 -29.82
CA LEU A 184 0.97 -19.20 -28.92
C LEU A 184 0.83 -18.68 -27.50
N LEU A 185 1.86 -17.99 -26.99
CA LEU A 185 1.86 -17.39 -25.66
C LEU A 185 0.77 -16.31 -25.52
N LEU A 186 0.63 -15.42 -26.49
CA LEU A 186 -0.45 -14.42 -26.50
C LEU A 186 -1.84 -15.04 -26.62
N HIS A 187 -1.97 -16.12 -27.38
CA HIS A 187 -3.25 -16.81 -27.54
C HIS A 187 -3.66 -17.52 -26.25
N SER A 188 -2.74 -18.21 -25.60
CA SER A 188 -2.99 -18.86 -24.30
C SER A 188 -3.34 -17.85 -23.22
N GLN A 189 -2.66 -16.70 -23.18
CA GLN A 189 -2.99 -15.63 -22.25
C GLN A 189 -4.41 -15.09 -22.46
N ARG A 190 -4.82 -14.87 -23.72
CA ARG A 190 -6.20 -14.44 -24.01
C ARG A 190 -7.25 -15.43 -23.54
N ILE A 191 -6.99 -16.74 -23.68
CA ILE A 191 -7.89 -17.79 -23.21
C ILE A 191 -8.01 -17.72 -21.68
N VAL A 192 -6.90 -17.61 -20.97
CA VAL A 192 -6.87 -17.50 -19.50
C VAL A 192 -7.60 -16.23 -19.03
N ASP A 193 -7.37 -15.10 -19.68
CA ASP A 193 -8.03 -13.83 -19.36
C ASP A 193 -9.56 -13.91 -19.56
N ASN A 194 -9.99 -14.49 -20.67
CA ASN A 194 -11.43 -14.67 -20.95
C ASN A 194 -12.08 -15.61 -19.94
N PHE A 195 -11.42 -16.72 -19.60
CA PHE A 195 -11.90 -17.64 -18.57
C PHE A 195 -11.97 -16.98 -17.20
N SER A 196 -10.95 -16.21 -16.83
CA SER A 196 -10.91 -15.48 -15.57
C SER A 196 -12.02 -14.41 -15.48
N LYS A 197 -12.29 -13.71 -16.57
CA LYS A 197 -13.43 -12.74 -16.64
C LYS A 197 -14.76 -13.46 -16.47
N LEU A 198 -15.00 -14.52 -17.22
CA LEU A 198 -16.26 -15.30 -17.14
C LEU A 198 -16.52 -15.84 -15.74
N THR A 199 -15.48 -16.39 -15.09
CA THR A 199 -15.60 -16.88 -13.71
C THR A 199 -15.81 -15.73 -12.71
N GLY A 200 -15.09 -14.60 -12.88
CA GLY A 200 -15.26 -13.40 -12.07
C GLY A 200 -16.67 -12.82 -12.17
N ASP A 201 -17.21 -12.70 -13.38
CA ASP A 201 -18.57 -12.18 -13.63
C ASP A 201 -19.66 -13.10 -13.06
N LYS A 202 -19.51 -14.42 -13.18
CA LYS A 202 -20.42 -15.38 -12.55
C LYS A 202 -20.39 -15.29 -11.02
N LEU A 203 -19.21 -15.16 -10.41
CA LEU A 203 -19.09 -14.98 -8.98
C LEU A 203 -19.68 -13.67 -8.49
N ASP A 204 -19.62 -12.61 -9.31
CA ASP A 204 -20.27 -11.31 -9.03
C ASP A 204 -21.79 -11.42 -9.10
N GLN A 205 -22.33 -12.06 -10.14
CA GLN A 205 -23.77 -12.30 -10.30
C GLN A 205 -24.36 -13.13 -9.15
N LEU A 206 -23.58 -14.09 -8.62
CA LEU A 206 -23.98 -14.89 -7.48
C LEU A 206 -23.74 -14.22 -6.11
N GLY A 207 -23.20 -12.99 -6.09
CA GLY A 207 -22.84 -12.28 -4.85
C GLY A 207 -21.73 -12.95 -4.03
N LEU A 208 -21.03 -13.92 -4.60
CA LEU A 208 -20.03 -14.73 -3.92
C LEU A 208 -18.60 -14.15 -3.99
N LYS A 209 -18.35 -13.20 -4.89
CA LYS A 209 -17.03 -12.62 -5.14
C LYS A 209 -16.38 -12.04 -3.88
N SER A 210 -17.16 -11.35 -3.04
CA SER A 210 -16.67 -10.78 -1.78
C SER A 210 -16.31 -11.85 -0.76
N LYS A 211 -17.11 -12.92 -0.68
CA LYS A 211 -16.88 -14.06 0.22
C LYS A 211 -15.66 -14.87 -0.20
N VAL A 212 -15.55 -15.19 -1.49
CA VAL A 212 -14.39 -15.91 -2.05
C VAL A 212 -13.10 -15.10 -1.85
N LYS A 213 -13.15 -13.78 -2.12
CA LYS A 213 -12.02 -12.89 -1.90
C LYS A 213 -11.61 -12.80 -0.42
N LYS A 214 -12.58 -12.83 0.50
CA LYS A 214 -12.31 -12.84 1.94
C LYS A 214 -11.70 -14.17 2.38
N MET A 215 -12.24 -15.28 1.91
CA MET A 215 -11.73 -16.63 2.18
C MET A 215 -10.29 -16.80 1.67
N MET A 216 -10.01 -16.38 0.43
CA MET A 216 -8.65 -16.42 -0.14
C MET A 216 -7.64 -15.55 0.61
N ARG A 217 -8.07 -14.39 1.15
CA ARG A 217 -7.18 -13.46 1.85
C ARG A 217 -6.91 -13.83 3.30
N PHE A 218 -7.87 -14.41 3.98
CA PHE A 218 -7.85 -14.55 5.43
C PHE A 218 -8.12 -15.98 5.92
N GLY A 219 -8.43 -16.91 5.02
CA GLY A 219 -8.72 -18.30 5.38
C GLY A 219 -10.02 -18.50 6.20
N ILE A 220 -10.96 -17.51 6.10
CA ILE A 220 -12.20 -17.46 6.89
C ILE A 220 -13.41 -17.45 5.95
#